data_f316778d5e8c866bc958a99eed4450a5
#
_entry.id   f316778d5e8c866bc958a99eed4450a5
#
_cell.length_a   1.000
_cell.length_b   1.000
_cell.length_c   1.000
_cell.angle_alpha   90.00
_cell.angle_beta   90.00
_cell.angle_gamma   90.00
#
_symmetry.space_group_name_H-M   'P 1'
#
loop_
_entity.id
_entity.type
_entity.pdbx_description
1 polymer ?
#
loop_
_entity_poly.entity_id
_entity_poly.type
_entity_poly.pdbx_seq_one_letter_code
_entity_poly.pdbx_strand_id
1 'polypeptide(L)'
;MKGVIYVPTTFPVNPSLHGYIKDIKADLLGNIRPVLTYNSLENGMIQLDFCYSLPESVRQDDCAIQIQAAFSPNFFWMPHLTPSPKNIAAQHIFRTPALIARGECKTLILIPDVENQTAAPLYLDMDAVEGTMTIGVSENQVTDHVLYEKASGAQYPAGTAHIRFYLLAVDRELDNPFRPVLEFFWNRYGKSGCAQLPKLENMDTYCLRTYEWAYRNWKEVVWQEFEQDGVPMGAPCFIATVFQRPDNPESCSERETRSIWNQAWFCSLRSASGLFRYARRHHDDTLLEYARKTKELALAFPQQDGLFDSVVATRMKGQRGDPQNPWISAGWDTRYFGNSDRNPFVRSIEEAPRHILDMSFTAYYMLIWYHELEQDVRLLEYAKRYADRLMRLQFESGYYPAWIDSNGAPMGTLDDSPESAMSAAFLFLLYRITGENIYYLSAKKAIDRVIEEIVPI
;
A
#
# COMPACT_ATOMS: atom_id res chain seq x y z
N MET A 1 -40.03 -2.11 5.03
CA MET A 1 -39.56 -3.51 4.99
C MET A 1 -38.70 -3.67 3.74
N LYS A 2 -37.48 -4.17 3.88
CA LYS A 2 -36.63 -4.52 2.74
C LYS A 2 -37.17 -5.76 2.08
N GLY A 3 -37.64 -5.69 0.84
CA GLY A 3 -38.08 -6.84 0.07
C GLY A 3 -36.94 -7.37 -0.80
N VAL A 4 -36.92 -8.68 -1.04
CA VAL A 4 -35.93 -9.35 -1.89
C VAL A 4 -36.68 -10.13 -2.98
N ILE A 5 -36.21 -10.08 -4.20
CA ILE A 5 -36.66 -10.94 -5.26
C ILE A 5 -35.61 -11.94 -5.69
N TYR A 6 -36.03 -13.13 -6.06
CA TYR A 6 -35.16 -14.10 -6.71
C TYR A 6 -35.18 -13.86 -8.22
N VAL A 7 -34.00 -13.83 -8.80
CA VAL A 7 -33.81 -13.64 -10.24
C VAL A 7 -33.47 -15.00 -10.85
N PRO A 8 -34.03 -15.38 -12.00
CA PRO A 8 -33.66 -16.62 -12.64
C PRO A 8 -32.17 -16.69 -12.93
N THR A 9 -31.50 -17.77 -12.51
CA THR A 9 -30.07 -18.02 -12.78
C THR A 9 -29.85 -18.60 -14.17
N THR A 10 -30.94 -19.00 -14.87
CA THR A 10 -30.90 -19.52 -16.23
C THR A 10 -31.15 -18.39 -17.21
N PHE A 11 -30.11 -17.85 -17.77
CA PHE A 11 -30.22 -16.87 -18.85
C PHE A 11 -30.45 -17.65 -20.17
N PRO A 12 -31.51 -17.34 -20.94
CA PRO A 12 -31.87 -18.12 -22.14
C PRO A 12 -30.81 -18.14 -23.24
N VAL A 13 -29.78 -17.31 -23.13
CA VAL A 13 -28.77 -17.10 -24.19
C VAL A 13 -27.35 -17.45 -23.77
N ASN A 14 -27.07 -17.68 -22.48
CA ASN A 14 -25.70 -17.99 -22.04
C ASN A 14 -25.64 -19.18 -21.08
N PRO A 15 -25.44 -20.40 -21.61
CA PRO A 15 -25.25 -21.59 -20.80
C PRO A 15 -24.01 -21.54 -19.92
N SER A 16 -23.08 -20.58 -20.15
CA SER A 16 -21.78 -20.50 -19.46
C SER A 16 -21.89 -20.20 -17.97
N LEU A 17 -22.99 -19.68 -17.46
CA LEU A 17 -23.20 -19.45 -16.01
C LEU A 17 -23.89 -20.62 -15.31
N HIS A 18 -24.40 -21.59 -16.04
CA HIS A 18 -24.99 -22.79 -15.44
C HIS A 18 -23.93 -23.59 -14.68
N GLY A 19 -24.23 -23.90 -13.45
CA GLY A 19 -23.32 -24.63 -12.58
C GLY A 19 -22.22 -23.78 -11.89
N TYR A 20 -22.19 -22.45 -12.13
CA TYR A 20 -21.36 -21.51 -11.38
C TYR A 20 -22.15 -20.71 -10.36
N ILE A 21 -23.39 -20.39 -10.69
CA ILE A 21 -24.29 -19.60 -9.86
C ILE A 21 -25.45 -20.47 -9.43
N LYS A 22 -25.71 -20.51 -8.13
CA LYS A 22 -26.84 -21.19 -7.52
C LYS A 22 -28.04 -20.27 -7.47
N ASP A 23 -27.87 -19.04 -7.00
CA ASP A 23 -28.90 -18.05 -6.81
C ASP A 23 -28.42 -16.63 -7.12
N ILE A 24 -29.33 -15.81 -7.64
CA ILE A 24 -29.18 -14.35 -7.68
C ILE A 24 -30.36 -13.74 -6.92
N LYS A 25 -30.07 -12.89 -5.95
CA LYS A 25 -31.05 -12.16 -5.15
C LYS A 25 -30.85 -10.67 -5.38
N ALA A 26 -31.93 -9.96 -5.66
CA ALA A 26 -31.94 -8.51 -5.81
C ALA A 26 -32.84 -7.88 -4.75
N ASP A 27 -32.32 -6.87 -4.05
CA ASP A 27 -33.12 -6.06 -3.16
C ASP A 27 -34.13 -5.22 -3.96
N LEU A 28 -35.29 -4.97 -3.37
CA LEU A 28 -36.22 -3.97 -3.89
C LEU A 28 -35.75 -2.58 -3.45
N LEU A 29 -35.81 -1.62 -4.35
CA LEU A 29 -35.59 -0.22 -3.99
C LEU A 29 -36.96 0.40 -3.64
N GLY A 30 -37.25 0.55 -2.35
CA GLY A 30 -38.59 0.71 -1.84
C GLY A 30 -39.41 -0.55 -2.11
N ASN A 31 -40.45 -0.45 -2.97
CA ASN A 31 -41.24 -1.58 -3.46
C ASN A 31 -40.99 -1.85 -4.95
N ILE A 32 -40.03 -1.19 -5.56
CA ILE A 32 -39.73 -1.26 -6.99
C ILE A 32 -38.86 -2.46 -7.29
N ARG A 33 -39.29 -3.30 -8.22
CA ARG A 33 -38.51 -4.42 -8.75
C ARG A 33 -37.58 -3.93 -9.85
N PRO A 34 -36.31 -4.37 -9.90
CA PRO A 34 -35.46 -4.09 -11.05
C PRO A 34 -35.88 -4.93 -12.27
N VAL A 35 -35.59 -4.39 -13.43
CA VAL A 35 -35.57 -5.14 -14.68
C VAL A 35 -34.13 -5.56 -14.94
N LEU A 36 -33.89 -6.86 -15.10
CA LEU A 36 -32.59 -7.39 -15.45
C LEU A 36 -32.41 -7.41 -16.96
N THR A 37 -31.34 -6.78 -17.42
CA THR A 37 -30.82 -6.96 -18.79
C THR A 37 -29.40 -7.50 -18.73
N TYR A 38 -28.95 -8.19 -19.80
CA TYR A 38 -27.60 -8.72 -19.88
C TYR A 38 -27.06 -8.67 -21.30
N ASN A 39 -25.73 -8.52 -21.40
CA ASN A 39 -24.99 -8.55 -22.66
C ASN A 39 -23.83 -9.51 -22.55
N SER A 40 -23.65 -10.41 -23.53
CA SER A 40 -22.45 -11.22 -23.66
C SER A 40 -21.35 -10.43 -24.35
N LEU A 41 -20.16 -10.46 -23.82
CA LEU A 41 -18.96 -9.79 -24.36
C LEU A 41 -18.05 -10.81 -25.07
N GLU A 42 -17.22 -10.33 -26.01
CA GLU A 42 -16.33 -11.17 -26.82
C GLU A 42 -15.32 -12.01 -26.01
N ASN A 43 -14.96 -11.53 -24.81
CA ASN A 43 -14.02 -12.21 -23.90
C ASN A 43 -14.67 -13.26 -22.97
N GLY A 44 -15.94 -13.63 -23.22
CA GLY A 44 -16.68 -14.57 -22.39
C GLY A 44 -17.28 -13.96 -21.11
N MET A 45 -17.09 -12.67 -20.87
CA MET A 45 -17.75 -11.97 -19.79
C MET A 45 -19.21 -11.65 -20.12
N ILE A 46 -20.01 -11.59 -19.08
CA ILE A 46 -21.42 -11.21 -19.17
C ILE A 46 -21.61 -9.94 -18.35
N GLN A 47 -22.09 -8.89 -19.00
CA GLN A 47 -22.54 -7.69 -18.30
C GLN A 47 -23.99 -7.91 -17.83
N LEU A 48 -24.23 -7.65 -16.57
CA LEU A 48 -25.55 -7.63 -15.94
C LEU A 48 -25.89 -6.20 -15.53
N ASP A 49 -27.12 -5.79 -15.79
CA ASP A 49 -27.65 -4.47 -15.46
C ASP A 49 -29.01 -4.62 -14.78
N PHE A 50 -29.08 -4.30 -13.51
CA PHE A 50 -30.32 -4.25 -12.73
C PHE A 50 -30.82 -2.80 -12.72
N CYS A 51 -31.84 -2.55 -13.50
CA CYS A 51 -32.43 -1.24 -13.75
C CYS A 51 -33.72 -1.04 -12.93
N TYR A 52 -33.76 -0.02 -12.09
CA TYR A 52 -34.90 0.40 -11.29
C TYR A 52 -35.50 1.66 -11.89
N SER A 53 -36.82 1.63 -12.21
CA SER A 53 -37.56 2.82 -12.63
C SER A 53 -38.29 3.42 -11.44
N LEU A 54 -37.79 4.54 -10.91
CA LEU A 54 -38.30 5.19 -9.71
C LEU A 54 -39.23 6.34 -10.10
N PRO A 55 -40.55 6.24 -9.83
CA PRO A 55 -41.52 7.29 -10.16
C PRO A 55 -41.32 8.55 -9.25
N GLU A 56 -40.79 8.35 -8.07
CA GLU A 56 -40.53 9.38 -7.08
C GLU A 56 -39.18 9.11 -6.34
N SER A 57 -38.72 10.06 -5.57
CA SER A 57 -37.53 9.87 -4.71
C SER A 57 -37.81 8.83 -3.62
N VAL A 58 -36.89 7.87 -3.46
CA VAL A 58 -36.99 6.79 -2.47
C VAL A 58 -35.87 6.92 -1.45
N ARG A 59 -36.24 6.90 -0.18
CA ARG A 59 -35.27 6.80 0.90
C ARG A 59 -35.06 5.33 1.28
N GLN A 60 -33.81 4.88 1.25
CA GLN A 60 -33.45 3.51 1.62
C GLN A 60 -32.00 3.46 2.09
N ASP A 61 -31.68 2.59 3.05
CA ASP A 61 -30.33 2.54 3.62
C ASP A 61 -29.33 1.95 2.62
N ASP A 62 -29.65 0.82 2.00
CA ASP A 62 -28.85 0.22 0.94
C ASP A 62 -29.71 -0.57 -0.05
N CYS A 63 -29.15 -0.88 -1.21
CA CYS A 63 -29.74 -1.75 -2.21
C CYS A 63 -28.63 -2.63 -2.79
N ALA A 64 -28.83 -3.95 -2.79
CA ALA A 64 -27.80 -4.90 -3.16
C ALA A 64 -28.30 -6.00 -4.10
N ILE A 65 -27.37 -6.49 -4.91
CA ILE A 65 -27.48 -7.72 -5.69
C ILE A 65 -26.51 -8.72 -5.08
N GLN A 66 -27.01 -9.89 -4.71
CA GLN A 66 -26.25 -10.98 -4.14
C GLN A 66 -26.23 -12.16 -5.12
N ILE A 67 -25.04 -12.72 -5.34
CA ILE A 67 -24.81 -13.86 -6.22
C ILE A 67 -24.17 -14.95 -5.37
N GLN A 68 -24.86 -16.08 -5.26
CA GLN A 68 -24.35 -17.25 -4.55
C GLN A 68 -23.68 -18.20 -5.55
N ALA A 69 -22.41 -18.55 -5.29
CA ALA A 69 -21.69 -19.55 -6.06
C ALA A 69 -22.35 -20.94 -5.93
N ALA A 70 -22.33 -21.71 -7.00
CA ALA A 70 -22.81 -23.10 -7.02
C ALA A 70 -21.73 -24.13 -6.65
N PHE A 71 -20.59 -23.67 -6.16
CA PHE A 71 -19.47 -24.49 -5.73
C PHE A 71 -18.89 -23.93 -4.43
N SER A 72 -18.13 -24.74 -3.71
CA SER A 72 -17.42 -24.30 -2.49
C SER A 72 -16.07 -23.71 -2.88
N PRO A 73 -15.84 -22.40 -2.67
CA PRO A 73 -14.56 -21.79 -2.94
C PRO A 73 -13.50 -22.31 -1.96
N ASN A 74 -12.30 -22.61 -2.47
CA ASN A 74 -11.09 -22.86 -1.67
C ASN A 74 -10.16 -21.65 -1.66
N PHE A 75 -10.41 -20.66 -2.52
CA PHE A 75 -9.78 -19.36 -2.53
C PHE A 75 -10.84 -18.30 -2.84
N PHE A 76 -10.77 -17.19 -2.15
CA PHE A 76 -11.60 -16.02 -2.43
C PHE A 76 -10.80 -14.74 -2.18
N TRP A 77 -11.16 -13.69 -2.88
CA TRP A 77 -10.53 -12.40 -2.74
C TRP A 77 -11.53 -11.25 -2.93
N MET A 78 -11.35 -10.23 -2.12
CA MET A 78 -12.03 -8.95 -2.23
C MET A 78 -11.06 -7.80 -1.92
N PRO A 79 -11.34 -6.56 -2.36
CA PRO A 79 -10.42 -5.43 -2.17
C PRO A 79 -10.15 -5.06 -0.71
N HIS A 80 -10.93 -5.57 0.21
CA HIS A 80 -10.84 -5.28 1.63
C HIS A 80 -10.43 -6.52 2.46
N LEU A 81 -9.45 -6.36 3.35
CA LEU A 81 -8.81 -7.49 4.03
C LEU A 81 -9.65 -8.10 5.15
N THR A 82 -10.55 -7.36 5.77
CA THR A 82 -11.27 -7.85 6.95
C THR A 82 -12.74 -7.46 6.88
N PRO A 83 -13.53 -8.15 6.07
CA PRO A 83 -14.96 -7.91 6.05
C PRO A 83 -15.55 -8.33 7.39
N SER A 84 -16.36 -7.48 7.95
CA SER A 84 -17.31 -7.82 9.00
C SER A 84 -18.71 -7.57 8.49
N PRO A 85 -19.77 -8.05 9.13
CA PRO A 85 -21.14 -7.78 8.72
C PRO A 85 -21.50 -6.31 8.58
N LYS A 86 -20.66 -5.42 9.17
CA LYS A 86 -20.86 -3.97 9.13
C LYS A 86 -19.93 -3.27 8.14
N ASN A 87 -18.76 -3.83 7.84
CA ASN A 87 -17.75 -3.20 7.01
C ASN A 87 -17.87 -3.67 5.56
N ILE A 88 -17.68 -2.75 4.66
CA ILE A 88 -17.78 -2.95 3.20
C ILE A 88 -16.58 -2.33 2.49
N ALA A 89 -16.27 -2.83 1.30
CA ALA A 89 -15.31 -2.19 0.41
C ALA A 89 -16.02 -1.16 -0.47
N ALA A 90 -15.91 0.12 -0.11
CA ALA A 90 -16.58 1.20 -0.83
C ALA A 90 -15.84 1.61 -2.10
N GLN A 91 -16.56 2.14 -3.10
CA GLN A 91 -16.08 2.47 -4.43
C GLN A 91 -14.78 3.29 -4.44
N HIS A 92 -14.66 4.27 -3.56
CA HIS A 92 -13.51 5.18 -3.55
C HIS A 92 -12.21 4.58 -2.99
N ILE A 93 -12.26 3.36 -2.44
CA ILE A 93 -11.06 2.65 -1.98
C ILE A 93 -10.67 1.47 -2.89
N PHE A 94 -11.39 1.23 -3.97
CA PHE A 94 -11.10 0.12 -4.85
C PHE A 94 -9.71 0.25 -5.46
N ARG A 95 -8.80 -0.62 -5.04
CA ARG A 95 -7.49 -0.78 -5.68
C ARG A 95 -7.56 -1.75 -6.85
N THR A 96 -8.28 -2.85 -6.64
CA THR A 96 -8.63 -3.81 -7.70
C THR A 96 -10.11 -4.14 -7.51
N PRO A 97 -11.02 -3.47 -8.19
CA PRO A 97 -12.45 -3.56 -7.91
C PRO A 97 -13.03 -4.83 -8.50
N ALA A 98 -12.85 -5.95 -7.81
CA ALA A 98 -13.42 -7.24 -8.17
C ALA A 98 -13.63 -8.11 -6.93
N LEU A 99 -14.54 -9.06 -7.02
CA LEU A 99 -14.65 -10.20 -6.12
C LEU A 99 -14.27 -11.46 -6.89
N ILE A 100 -13.47 -12.34 -6.29
CA ILE A 100 -13.01 -13.59 -6.89
C ILE A 100 -13.38 -14.74 -5.96
N ALA A 101 -14.06 -15.76 -6.49
CA ALA A 101 -14.25 -17.04 -5.84
C ALA A 101 -13.69 -18.14 -6.75
N ARG A 102 -12.71 -18.90 -6.29
CA ARG A 102 -12.08 -20.00 -7.02
C ARG A 102 -12.27 -21.30 -6.24
N GLY A 103 -12.75 -22.33 -6.89
CA GLY A 103 -12.76 -23.72 -6.43
C GLY A 103 -11.79 -24.56 -7.23
N GLU A 104 -11.76 -25.88 -6.99
CA GLU A 104 -10.84 -26.82 -7.66
C GLU A 104 -10.92 -26.81 -9.19
N CYS A 105 -12.13 -26.68 -9.76
CA CYS A 105 -12.35 -26.73 -11.18
C CYS A 105 -13.10 -25.51 -11.73
N LYS A 106 -13.43 -24.53 -10.90
CA LYS A 106 -14.29 -23.41 -11.29
C LYS A 106 -13.81 -22.11 -10.67
N THR A 107 -13.88 -21.05 -11.45
CA THR A 107 -13.63 -19.69 -10.97
C THR A 107 -14.78 -18.78 -11.39
N LEU A 108 -15.31 -18.01 -10.45
CA LEU A 108 -16.30 -16.96 -10.67
C LEU A 108 -15.74 -15.63 -10.24
N ILE A 109 -15.78 -14.65 -11.13
CA ILE A 109 -15.27 -13.30 -10.89
C ILE A 109 -16.39 -12.29 -11.13
N LEU A 110 -16.61 -11.38 -10.17
CA LEU A 110 -17.51 -10.24 -10.30
C LEU A 110 -16.68 -8.96 -10.36
N ILE A 111 -16.90 -8.14 -11.38
CA ILE A 111 -16.26 -6.84 -11.58
C ILE A 111 -17.35 -5.77 -11.65
N PRO A 112 -17.39 -4.76 -10.75
CA PRO A 112 -18.36 -3.66 -10.85
C PRO A 112 -18.10 -2.82 -12.11
N ASP A 113 -19.16 -2.29 -12.70
CA ASP A 113 -19.01 -1.26 -13.73
C ASP A 113 -18.71 0.09 -13.06
N VAL A 114 -17.44 0.47 -13.06
CA VAL A 114 -16.98 1.71 -12.41
C VAL A 114 -17.45 2.99 -13.12
N GLU A 115 -17.95 2.87 -14.36
CA GLU A 115 -18.59 3.98 -15.09
C GLU A 115 -20.08 4.14 -14.72
N ASN A 116 -20.63 3.17 -13.98
CA ASN A 116 -22.00 3.21 -13.55
C ASN A 116 -22.18 4.28 -12.46
N GLN A 117 -22.74 5.42 -12.84
CA GLN A 117 -23.06 6.48 -11.89
C GLN A 117 -24.32 6.09 -11.10
N THR A 118 -24.18 6.11 -9.78
CA THR A 118 -25.23 5.79 -8.82
C THR A 118 -25.50 6.97 -7.90
N ALA A 119 -26.70 7.04 -7.33
CA ALA A 119 -27.09 8.09 -6.40
C ALA A 119 -26.30 8.01 -5.06
N ALA A 120 -25.88 6.81 -4.66
CA ALA A 120 -25.02 6.56 -3.53
C ALA A 120 -23.83 5.71 -3.98
N PRO A 121 -22.72 5.67 -3.21
CA PRO A 121 -21.53 4.92 -3.59
C PRO A 121 -21.78 3.43 -3.80
N LEU A 122 -21.15 2.86 -4.82
CA LEU A 122 -21.07 1.41 -4.97
C LEU A 122 -20.21 0.81 -3.84
N TYR A 123 -20.59 -0.39 -3.42
CA TYR A 123 -19.77 -1.20 -2.53
C TYR A 123 -19.75 -2.66 -3.00
N LEU A 124 -18.68 -3.35 -2.59
CA LEU A 124 -18.53 -4.80 -2.72
C LEU A 124 -18.47 -5.42 -1.34
N ASP A 125 -18.98 -6.64 -1.24
CA ASP A 125 -18.89 -7.46 -0.02
C ASP A 125 -18.88 -8.95 -0.40
N MET A 126 -18.36 -9.80 0.47
CA MET A 126 -18.28 -11.22 0.22
C MET A 126 -18.43 -12.01 1.52
N ASP A 127 -19.35 -12.95 1.52
CA ASP A 127 -19.40 -14.01 2.52
C ASP A 127 -18.65 -15.24 1.98
N ALA A 128 -17.46 -15.46 2.51
CA ALA A 128 -16.60 -16.57 2.07
C ALA A 128 -17.14 -17.93 2.51
N VAL A 129 -17.87 -18.02 3.63
CA VAL A 129 -18.43 -19.26 4.16
C VAL A 129 -19.60 -19.72 3.30
N GLU A 130 -20.51 -18.79 2.97
CA GLU A 130 -21.67 -19.07 2.14
C GLU A 130 -21.35 -19.01 0.64
N GLY A 131 -20.17 -18.51 0.24
CA GLY A 131 -19.79 -18.30 -1.15
C GLY A 131 -20.65 -17.24 -1.84
N THR A 132 -21.05 -16.20 -1.10
CA THR A 132 -21.95 -15.14 -1.61
C THR A 132 -21.15 -13.89 -1.93
N MET A 133 -21.22 -13.44 -3.17
CA MET A 133 -20.70 -12.16 -3.64
C MET A 133 -21.82 -11.12 -3.63
N THR A 134 -21.53 -9.92 -3.15
CA THR A 134 -22.48 -8.81 -3.07
C THR A 134 -21.94 -7.58 -3.78
N ILE A 135 -22.75 -6.99 -4.65
CA ILE A 135 -22.56 -5.63 -5.16
C ILE A 135 -23.77 -4.81 -4.78
N GLY A 136 -23.57 -3.63 -4.24
CA GLY A 136 -24.67 -2.78 -3.78
C GLY A 136 -24.37 -1.30 -3.88
N VAL A 137 -25.39 -0.53 -3.52
CA VAL A 137 -25.34 0.94 -3.44
C VAL A 137 -25.80 1.37 -2.07
N SER A 138 -24.99 2.13 -1.35
CA SER A 138 -25.30 2.62 0.01
C SER A 138 -24.53 3.89 0.31
N GLU A 139 -25.10 4.76 1.11
CA GLU A 139 -24.29 5.71 1.85
C GLU A 139 -23.33 4.97 2.77
N ASN A 140 -22.15 5.54 2.97
CA ASN A 140 -21.16 4.94 3.85
C ASN A 140 -20.43 6.00 4.65
N GLN A 141 -19.88 5.59 5.78
CA GLN A 141 -19.04 6.39 6.66
C GLN A 141 -17.73 5.67 6.92
N VAL A 142 -16.66 6.45 7.03
CA VAL A 142 -15.34 5.91 7.37
C VAL A 142 -15.33 5.51 8.83
N THR A 143 -14.89 4.29 9.10
CA THR A 143 -14.58 3.82 10.44
C THR A 143 -13.14 3.34 10.47
N ASP A 144 -12.45 3.61 11.55
CA ASP A 144 -11.11 3.12 11.80
C ASP A 144 -10.14 3.23 10.60
N HIS A 145 -10.10 4.41 9.98
CA HIS A 145 -9.09 4.81 8.99
C HIS A 145 -9.25 4.22 7.57
N VAL A 146 -9.60 2.96 7.43
CA VAL A 146 -9.74 2.27 6.12
C VAL A 146 -10.98 1.40 6.04
N LEU A 147 -11.74 1.29 7.10
CA LEU A 147 -12.98 0.56 7.14
C LEU A 147 -14.16 1.49 6.83
N TYR A 148 -15.14 0.95 6.15
CA TYR A 148 -16.35 1.68 5.77
C TYR A 148 -17.56 0.92 6.27
N GLU A 149 -18.42 1.60 7.00
CA GLU A 149 -19.72 1.09 7.42
C GLU A 149 -20.82 1.68 6.56
N LYS A 150 -21.88 0.89 6.32
CA LYS A 150 -23.10 1.38 5.69
C LYS A 150 -23.75 2.41 6.62
N ALA A 151 -23.99 3.60 6.10
CA ALA A 151 -24.72 4.64 6.79
C ALA A 151 -26.20 4.61 6.41
N SER A 152 -27.07 5.01 7.34
CA SER A 152 -28.49 5.11 7.06
C SER A 152 -28.84 6.41 6.32
N GLY A 153 -29.89 6.36 5.50
CA GLY A 153 -30.50 7.53 4.92
C GLY A 153 -30.17 7.84 3.47
N ALA A 154 -29.65 6.86 2.72
CA ALA A 154 -29.42 7.00 1.28
C ALA A 154 -30.70 7.46 0.54
N GLN A 155 -30.56 8.50 -0.29
CA GLN A 155 -31.63 9.05 -1.12
C GLN A 155 -31.42 8.66 -2.57
N TYR A 156 -32.41 8.01 -3.14
CA TYR A 156 -32.44 7.62 -4.56
C TYR A 156 -33.41 8.56 -5.27
N PRO A 157 -32.99 9.46 -6.17
CA PRO A 157 -33.86 10.41 -6.83
C PRO A 157 -34.83 9.69 -7.79
N ALA A 158 -35.93 10.34 -8.11
CA ALA A 158 -36.81 9.90 -9.18
C ALA A 158 -36.04 9.77 -10.50
N GLY A 159 -36.36 8.77 -11.31
CA GLY A 159 -35.68 8.46 -12.55
C GLY A 159 -35.22 7.01 -12.63
N THR A 160 -34.14 6.76 -13.34
CA THR A 160 -33.59 5.43 -13.53
C THR A 160 -32.35 5.22 -12.69
N ALA A 161 -32.32 4.18 -11.85
CA ALA A 161 -31.18 3.77 -11.09
C ALA A 161 -30.65 2.42 -11.59
N HIS A 162 -29.35 2.27 -11.74
CA HIS A 162 -28.70 1.07 -12.25
C HIS A 162 -27.73 0.49 -11.24
N ILE A 163 -27.69 -0.84 -11.11
CA ILE A 163 -26.57 -1.59 -10.51
C ILE A 163 -26.02 -2.48 -11.62
N ARG A 164 -24.85 -2.10 -12.15
CA ARG A 164 -24.24 -2.76 -13.30
C ARG A 164 -22.90 -3.36 -12.94
N PHE A 165 -22.66 -4.57 -13.42
CA PHE A 165 -21.41 -5.28 -13.18
C PHE A 165 -21.18 -6.35 -14.24
N TYR A 166 -19.99 -6.93 -14.23
CA TYR A 166 -19.57 -7.99 -15.14
C TYR A 166 -19.31 -9.27 -14.37
N LEU A 167 -19.69 -10.41 -14.95
CA LEU A 167 -19.35 -11.73 -14.46
C LEU A 167 -18.47 -12.45 -15.48
N LEU A 168 -17.43 -13.12 -14.99
CA LEU A 168 -16.64 -14.08 -15.72
C LEU A 168 -16.70 -15.42 -15.00
N ALA A 169 -17.12 -16.48 -15.73
CA ALA A 169 -17.15 -17.85 -15.27
C ALA A 169 -16.13 -18.67 -16.07
N VAL A 170 -15.25 -19.41 -15.40
CA VAL A 170 -14.17 -20.18 -16.01
C VAL A 170 -14.16 -21.59 -15.48
N ASP A 171 -14.20 -22.59 -16.41
CA ASP A 171 -14.20 -24.03 -16.13
C ASP A 171 -12.78 -24.56 -15.91
N ARG A 172 -12.04 -23.93 -15.02
CA ARG A 172 -10.73 -24.41 -14.61
C ARG A 172 -10.25 -23.68 -13.36
N GLU A 173 -9.33 -24.26 -12.67
CA GLU A 173 -8.48 -23.54 -11.75
C GLU A 173 -7.62 -22.54 -12.54
N LEU A 174 -7.55 -21.31 -12.07
CA LEU A 174 -6.67 -20.29 -12.63
C LEU A 174 -5.45 -20.17 -11.73
N ASP A 175 -4.28 -20.40 -12.27
CA ASP A 175 -3.00 -20.21 -11.55
C ASP A 175 -2.90 -18.76 -11.03
N ASN A 176 -3.37 -17.80 -11.83
CA ASN A 176 -3.47 -16.41 -11.44
C ASN A 176 -4.89 -15.87 -11.69
N PRO A 177 -5.76 -15.92 -10.69
CA PRO A 177 -7.15 -15.47 -10.81
C PRO A 177 -7.31 -13.95 -10.93
N PHE A 178 -6.26 -13.16 -10.64
CA PHE A 178 -6.27 -11.71 -10.81
C PHE A 178 -6.06 -11.28 -12.27
N ARG A 179 -5.40 -12.11 -13.05
CA ARG A 179 -5.06 -11.78 -14.44
C ARG A 179 -6.25 -11.39 -15.30
N PRO A 180 -7.38 -12.12 -15.31
CA PRO A 180 -8.56 -11.73 -16.09
C PRO A 180 -9.13 -10.36 -15.67
N VAL A 181 -9.05 -10.01 -14.39
CA VAL A 181 -9.49 -8.71 -13.87
C VAL A 181 -8.60 -7.59 -14.42
N LEU A 182 -7.27 -7.77 -14.36
CA LEU A 182 -6.30 -6.80 -14.89
C LEU A 182 -6.45 -6.64 -16.41
N GLU A 183 -6.60 -7.74 -17.15
CA GLU A 183 -6.83 -7.73 -18.59
C GLU A 183 -8.14 -7.00 -18.96
N PHE A 184 -9.21 -7.18 -18.18
CA PHE A 184 -10.45 -6.46 -18.37
C PHE A 184 -10.25 -4.94 -18.23
N PHE A 185 -9.65 -4.49 -17.11
CA PHE A 185 -9.42 -3.07 -16.88
C PHE A 185 -8.45 -2.46 -17.89
N TRP A 186 -7.41 -3.18 -18.26
CA TRP A 186 -6.49 -2.73 -19.31
C TRP A 186 -7.19 -2.54 -20.65
N ASN A 187 -7.94 -3.55 -21.10
CA ASN A 187 -8.58 -3.49 -22.40
C ASN A 187 -9.73 -2.46 -22.46
N ARG A 188 -10.46 -2.29 -21.35
CA ARG A 188 -11.58 -1.36 -21.32
C ARG A 188 -11.17 0.08 -21.11
N TYR A 189 -10.22 0.34 -20.21
CA TYR A 189 -9.87 1.69 -19.77
C TYR A 189 -8.41 2.04 -20.03
N GLY A 190 -7.49 1.14 -19.76
CA GLY A 190 -6.06 1.42 -19.79
C GLY A 190 -5.52 1.66 -21.20
N LYS A 191 -5.84 0.77 -22.11
CA LYS A 191 -5.30 0.79 -23.48
C LYS A 191 -5.68 2.05 -24.24
N SER A 192 -6.95 2.43 -24.20
CA SER A 192 -7.42 3.66 -24.86
C SER A 192 -6.91 4.93 -24.18
N GLY A 193 -6.91 4.92 -22.83
CA GLY A 193 -6.36 6.02 -22.04
C GLY A 193 -4.86 6.24 -22.29
N CYS A 194 -4.06 5.18 -22.33
CA CYS A 194 -2.63 5.28 -22.63
C CYS A 194 -2.37 5.80 -24.05
N ALA A 195 -3.20 5.42 -25.01
CA ALA A 195 -3.08 5.91 -26.40
C ALA A 195 -3.40 7.41 -26.56
N GLN A 196 -4.15 7.98 -25.63
CA GLN A 196 -4.58 9.39 -25.64
C GLN A 196 -3.72 10.28 -24.72
N LEU A 197 -2.80 9.68 -23.94
CA LEU A 197 -1.93 10.47 -23.09
C LEU A 197 -1.09 11.44 -23.95
N PRO A 198 -1.02 12.73 -23.59
CA PRO A 198 -0.10 13.64 -24.22
C PRO A 198 1.32 13.11 -24.07
N LYS A 199 2.21 13.46 -25.02
CA LYS A 199 3.63 13.16 -24.84
C LYS A 199 4.06 13.63 -23.46
N LEU A 200 4.63 12.71 -22.67
CA LEU A 200 5.19 13.06 -21.37
C LEU A 200 6.20 14.19 -21.58
N GLU A 201 6.02 15.27 -20.84
CA GLU A 201 7.06 16.29 -20.73
C GLU A 201 8.32 15.68 -20.13
N ASN A 202 9.45 16.34 -20.37
CA ASN A 202 10.70 15.94 -19.75
C ASN A 202 10.53 15.88 -18.22
N MET A 203 10.85 14.72 -17.64
CA MET A 203 10.75 14.50 -16.19
C MET A 203 11.55 15.50 -15.36
N ASP A 204 12.58 16.14 -15.95
CA ASP A 204 13.36 17.19 -15.29
C ASP A 204 12.49 18.36 -14.81
N THR A 205 11.43 18.71 -15.54
CA THR A 205 10.48 19.77 -15.11
C THR A 205 9.79 19.41 -13.80
N TYR A 206 9.39 18.15 -13.63
CA TYR A 206 8.77 17.67 -12.38
C TYR A 206 9.77 17.58 -11.25
N CYS A 207 10.97 17.08 -11.52
CA CYS A 207 12.05 17.03 -10.55
C CYS A 207 12.41 18.43 -10.05
N LEU A 208 12.56 19.39 -10.97
CA LEU A 208 12.85 20.78 -10.63
C LEU A 208 11.79 21.37 -9.70
N ARG A 209 10.51 21.23 -10.03
CA ARG A 209 9.40 21.73 -9.18
C ARG A 209 9.43 21.13 -7.78
N THR A 210 9.68 19.82 -7.68
CA THR A 210 9.76 19.12 -6.40
C THR A 210 10.95 19.62 -5.58
N TYR A 211 12.11 19.77 -6.20
CA TYR A 211 13.32 20.23 -5.49
C TYR A 211 13.25 21.70 -5.13
N GLU A 212 12.68 22.56 -5.99
CA GLU A 212 12.41 23.95 -5.63
C GLU A 212 11.44 24.09 -4.47
N TRP A 213 10.37 23.27 -4.45
CA TRP A 213 9.46 23.22 -3.31
C TRP A 213 10.19 22.81 -2.04
N ALA A 214 10.86 21.66 -2.05
CA ALA A 214 11.45 21.04 -0.86
C ALA A 214 12.66 21.81 -0.31
N TYR A 215 13.56 22.28 -1.18
CA TYR A 215 14.88 22.81 -0.79
C TYR A 215 15.04 24.34 -0.93
N ARG A 216 14.02 25.02 -1.46
CA ARG A 216 13.99 26.48 -1.59
C ARG A 216 12.76 27.08 -0.93
N ASN A 217 11.56 26.82 -1.47
CA ASN A 217 10.33 27.50 -1.05
C ASN A 217 9.84 27.04 0.34
N TRP A 218 9.99 25.77 0.65
CA TRP A 218 9.56 25.15 1.91
C TRP A 218 10.73 24.60 2.73
N LYS A 219 11.92 25.09 2.47
CA LYS A 219 13.15 24.60 3.11
C LYS A 219 13.04 24.56 4.64
N GLU A 220 12.55 25.61 5.26
CA GLU A 220 12.44 25.72 6.71
C GLU A 220 11.54 24.64 7.34
N VAL A 221 10.62 24.10 6.56
CA VAL A 221 9.71 23.02 7.00
C VAL A 221 10.28 21.66 6.63
N VAL A 222 10.68 21.51 5.38
CA VAL A 222 11.03 20.20 4.79
C VAL A 222 12.42 19.77 5.17
N TRP A 223 13.42 20.64 5.03
CA TRP A 223 14.81 20.30 5.30
C TRP A 223 15.13 20.47 6.78
N GLN A 224 15.67 19.42 7.38
CA GLN A 224 16.13 19.42 8.76
C GLN A 224 17.63 19.17 8.79
N GLU A 225 18.35 19.96 9.53
CA GLU A 225 19.82 19.92 9.61
C GLU A 225 20.30 20.04 11.05
N PHE A 226 21.33 19.30 11.39
CA PHE A 226 22.04 19.38 12.66
C PHE A 226 23.49 18.93 12.48
N GLU A 227 24.29 19.12 13.50
CA GLU A 227 25.69 18.70 13.55
C GLU A 227 25.89 17.60 14.59
N GLN A 228 26.74 16.64 14.29
CA GLN A 228 27.19 15.63 15.22
C GLN A 228 28.69 15.39 15.02
N ASP A 229 29.44 15.52 16.10
CA ASP A 229 30.92 15.36 16.10
C ASP A 229 31.63 16.23 15.05
N GLY A 230 31.14 17.46 14.84
CA GLY A 230 31.68 18.41 13.86
C GLY A 230 31.29 18.11 12.42
N VAL A 231 30.42 17.13 12.15
CA VAL A 231 29.94 16.78 10.83
C VAL A 231 28.52 17.30 10.63
N PRO A 232 28.29 18.20 9.66
CA PRO A 232 26.95 18.65 9.33
C PRO A 232 26.18 17.54 8.59
N MET A 233 24.97 17.26 9.04
CA MET A 233 24.11 16.26 8.45
C MET A 233 22.66 16.72 8.43
N GLY A 234 21.85 16.16 7.54
CA GLY A 234 20.47 16.54 7.44
C GLY A 234 19.71 15.72 6.40
N ALA A 235 18.39 15.81 6.45
CA ALA A 235 17.50 15.20 5.47
C ALA A 235 16.12 15.86 5.51
N PRO A 236 15.24 15.56 4.54
CA PRO A 236 13.85 15.95 4.62
C PRO A 236 13.18 15.37 5.86
N CYS A 237 12.39 16.19 6.53
CA CYS A 237 11.51 15.76 7.62
C CYS A 237 10.56 14.67 7.13
N PHE A 238 10.26 13.69 7.98
CA PHE A 238 9.35 12.58 7.65
C PHE A 238 7.99 13.07 7.16
N ILE A 239 7.38 13.99 7.87
CA ILE A 239 6.11 14.60 7.45
C ILE A 239 6.21 16.12 7.53
N ALA A 240 6.03 16.76 6.37
CA ALA A 240 5.63 18.14 6.28
C ALA A 240 4.09 18.16 6.18
N THR A 241 3.42 18.47 7.28
CA THR A 241 1.95 18.45 7.35
C THR A 241 1.35 19.76 6.85
N VAL A 242 0.04 19.78 6.65
CA VAL A 242 -0.68 21.02 6.33
C VAL A 242 -0.60 22.09 7.41
N PHE A 243 -0.19 21.74 8.61
CA PHE A 243 0.01 22.67 9.74
C PHE A 243 1.40 23.34 9.71
N GLN A 244 2.38 22.68 9.11
CA GLN A 244 3.71 23.24 8.93
C GLN A 244 3.74 24.06 7.66
N ARG A 245 4.09 25.33 7.79
CA ARG A 245 4.21 26.30 6.69
C ARG A 245 5.49 27.10 6.87
N PRO A 246 6.00 27.75 5.81
CA PRO A 246 7.18 28.61 5.93
C PRO A 246 7.08 29.70 6.99
N ASP A 247 5.87 30.18 7.26
CA ASP A 247 5.57 31.16 8.32
C ASP A 247 5.36 30.55 9.71
N ASN A 248 5.23 29.21 9.79
CA ASN A 248 5.10 28.46 11.04
C ASN A 248 5.76 27.08 10.95
N PRO A 249 7.10 27.02 10.81
CA PRO A 249 7.82 25.77 10.57
C PRO A 249 7.86 24.86 11.80
N GLU A 250 7.67 25.39 13.00
CA GLU A 250 7.72 24.63 14.25
C GLU A 250 6.43 23.87 14.55
N SER A 251 5.32 24.22 13.88
CA SER A 251 4.04 23.54 14.08
C SER A 251 4.14 22.07 13.65
N CYS A 252 3.77 21.16 14.55
CA CYS A 252 3.60 19.75 14.23
C CYS A 252 2.14 19.36 14.38
N SER A 253 1.66 18.36 13.63
CA SER A 253 0.36 17.78 13.94
C SER A 253 0.43 17.10 15.31
N GLU A 254 -0.68 17.06 16.00
CA GLU A 254 -0.81 16.42 17.32
C GLU A 254 -0.36 14.94 17.33
N ARG A 255 -0.28 14.36 16.16
CA ARG A 255 0.02 12.94 15.96
C ARG A 255 1.50 12.67 15.72
N GLU A 256 2.26 13.65 15.24
CA GLU A 256 3.59 13.44 14.70
C GLU A 256 4.68 14.00 15.62
N THR A 257 5.84 13.39 15.53
CA THR A 257 7.09 13.87 16.12
C THR A 257 7.98 14.40 15.01
N ARG A 258 8.71 15.49 15.22
CA ARG A 258 9.70 15.95 14.23
C ARG A 258 10.82 14.92 14.14
N SER A 259 10.89 14.26 12.98
CA SER A 259 11.78 13.11 12.79
C SER A 259 12.24 12.98 11.34
N ILE A 260 13.35 12.28 11.16
CA ILE A 260 13.87 11.85 9.86
C ILE A 260 13.93 10.33 9.87
N TRP A 261 13.49 9.73 8.78
CA TRP A 261 13.34 8.28 8.67
C TRP A 261 14.24 7.73 7.56
N ASN A 262 14.94 6.65 7.88
CA ASN A 262 15.73 5.85 6.97
C ASN A 262 15.24 4.40 7.03
N GLN A 263 14.15 4.11 6.33
CA GLN A 263 13.50 2.81 6.33
C GLN A 263 12.86 2.51 4.97
N ALA A 264 12.24 1.36 4.82
CA ALA A 264 11.70 0.90 3.55
C ALA A 264 10.65 1.86 2.93
N TRP A 265 9.78 2.45 3.75
CA TRP A 265 8.71 3.33 3.27
C TRP A 265 9.20 4.76 3.01
N PHE A 266 9.99 5.30 3.93
CA PHE A 266 10.47 6.67 3.93
C PHE A 266 12.00 6.68 4.07
N CYS A 267 12.69 6.41 2.99
CA CYS A 267 14.14 6.34 3.01
C CYS A 267 14.75 7.66 2.50
N SER A 268 15.24 8.46 3.43
CA SER A 268 15.95 9.71 3.12
C SER A 268 17.15 9.46 2.21
N LEU A 269 17.94 8.41 2.44
CA LEU A 269 19.10 8.05 1.63
C LEU A 269 18.71 7.67 0.18
N ARG A 270 17.58 6.97 -0.01
CA ARG A 270 17.03 6.71 -1.36
C ARG A 270 16.72 8.00 -2.08
N SER A 271 16.01 8.92 -1.44
CA SER A 271 15.67 10.22 -2.00
C SER A 271 16.92 11.03 -2.31
N ALA A 272 17.90 11.02 -1.41
CA ALA A 272 19.19 11.70 -1.61
C ALA A 272 20.00 11.12 -2.79
N SER A 273 19.90 9.82 -3.06
CA SER A 273 20.58 9.22 -4.24
C SER A 273 20.01 9.74 -5.56
N GLY A 274 18.70 9.96 -5.62
CA GLY A 274 18.05 10.64 -6.76
C GLY A 274 18.46 12.10 -6.87
N LEU A 275 18.45 12.82 -5.75
CA LEU A 275 18.88 14.21 -5.66
C LEU A 275 20.34 14.38 -6.11
N PHE A 276 21.23 13.48 -5.69
CA PHE A 276 22.64 13.49 -6.10
C PHE A 276 22.81 13.38 -7.61
N ARG A 277 22.11 12.42 -8.25
CA ARG A 277 22.15 12.26 -9.71
C ARG A 277 21.62 13.49 -10.44
N TYR A 278 20.53 14.05 -9.97
CA TYR A 278 19.95 15.28 -10.51
C TYR A 278 20.92 16.45 -10.39
N ALA A 279 21.45 16.70 -9.19
CA ALA A 279 22.39 17.78 -8.89
C ALA A 279 23.66 17.68 -9.75
N ARG A 280 24.22 16.48 -9.92
CA ARG A 280 25.38 16.23 -10.79
C ARG A 280 25.09 16.56 -12.24
N ARG A 281 23.92 16.16 -12.76
CA ARG A 281 23.50 16.40 -14.14
C ARG A 281 23.27 17.88 -14.43
N HIS A 282 22.75 18.62 -13.45
CA HIS A 282 22.39 20.04 -13.61
C HIS A 282 23.45 20.99 -13.02
N HIS A 283 24.58 20.50 -12.53
CA HIS A 283 25.66 21.29 -11.92
C HIS A 283 25.17 22.16 -10.75
N ASP A 284 24.26 21.62 -9.91
CA ASP A 284 23.71 22.30 -8.73
C ASP A 284 24.45 21.84 -7.47
N ASP A 285 25.48 22.59 -7.07
CA ASP A 285 26.32 22.27 -5.92
C ASP A 285 25.55 22.34 -4.59
N THR A 286 24.53 23.18 -4.50
CA THR A 286 23.68 23.28 -3.31
C THR A 286 22.86 22.00 -3.08
N LEU A 287 22.22 21.51 -4.13
CA LEU A 287 21.47 20.23 -4.04
C LEU A 287 22.42 19.05 -3.83
N LEU A 288 23.64 19.13 -4.39
CA LEU A 288 24.66 18.10 -4.17
C LEU A 288 25.10 18.04 -2.72
N GLU A 289 25.26 19.19 -2.06
CA GLU A 289 25.58 19.28 -0.64
C GLU A 289 24.47 18.68 0.24
N TYR A 290 23.20 18.98 -0.04
CA TYR A 290 22.07 18.36 0.66
C TYR A 290 22.07 16.83 0.54
N ALA A 291 22.34 16.32 -0.65
CA ALA A 291 22.44 14.88 -0.86
C ALA A 291 23.57 14.25 -0.02
N ARG A 292 24.73 14.90 0.04
CA ARG A 292 25.86 14.44 0.86
C ARG A 292 25.57 14.52 2.35
N LYS A 293 24.94 15.58 2.85
CA LYS A 293 24.51 15.68 4.24
C LYS A 293 23.56 14.55 4.63
N THR A 294 22.71 14.10 3.70
CA THR A 294 21.84 12.94 3.95
C THR A 294 22.63 11.63 3.99
N LYS A 295 23.68 11.50 3.20
CA LYS A 295 24.60 10.36 3.30
C LYS A 295 25.32 10.34 4.66
N GLU A 296 25.82 11.48 5.12
CA GLU A 296 26.45 11.56 6.44
C GLU A 296 25.47 11.21 7.57
N LEU A 297 24.21 11.67 7.45
CA LEU A 297 23.17 11.27 8.40
C LEU A 297 22.96 9.75 8.42
N ALA A 298 22.92 9.09 7.27
CA ALA A 298 22.74 7.64 7.23
C ALA A 298 23.90 6.88 7.91
N LEU A 299 25.12 7.41 7.83
CA LEU A 299 26.29 6.88 8.52
C LEU A 299 26.31 7.17 10.03
N ALA A 300 25.58 8.20 10.48
CA ALA A 300 25.54 8.62 11.88
C ALA A 300 24.63 7.74 12.76
N PHE A 301 23.77 6.90 12.17
CA PHE A 301 22.95 5.96 12.94
C PHE A 301 23.86 4.96 13.66
N PRO A 302 23.81 4.88 15.00
CA PRO A 302 24.70 4.02 15.75
C PRO A 302 24.44 2.54 15.48
N GLN A 303 25.51 1.77 15.27
CA GLN A 303 25.45 0.32 15.13
C GLN A 303 25.78 -0.39 16.44
N GLN A 304 24.95 -1.34 16.82
CA GLN A 304 25.17 -2.26 17.92
C GLN A 304 25.18 -3.71 17.39
N ASP A 305 26.34 -4.35 17.43
CA ASP A 305 26.54 -5.70 16.84
C ASP A 305 26.00 -5.78 15.39
N GLY A 306 26.26 -4.73 14.60
CA GLY A 306 25.82 -4.63 13.20
C GLY A 306 24.37 -4.15 12.98
N LEU A 307 23.50 -4.28 13.98
CA LEU A 307 22.13 -3.74 13.92
C LEU A 307 22.12 -2.24 14.15
N PHE A 308 21.19 -1.52 13.55
CA PHE A 308 21.08 -0.06 13.68
C PHE A 308 19.62 0.40 13.67
N ASP A 309 19.39 1.58 14.19
CA ASP A 309 18.09 2.20 14.24
C ASP A 309 17.73 2.88 12.90
N SER A 310 16.44 3.11 12.66
CA SER A 310 15.95 3.61 11.37
C SER A 310 15.35 5.02 11.43
N VAL A 311 15.22 5.59 12.63
CA VAL A 311 14.61 6.90 12.86
C VAL A 311 15.50 7.74 13.78
N VAL A 312 15.67 9.01 13.44
CA VAL A 312 16.15 10.02 14.38
C VAL A 312 15.04 11.05 14.60
N ALA A 313 14.73 11.34 15.86
CA ALA A 313 13.65 12.24 16.25
C ALA A 313 14.12 13.24 17.30
N THR A 314 13.39 14.35 17.43
CA THR A 314 13.60 15.32 18.52
C THR A 314 12.66 15.04 19.68
N ARG A 315 13.05 15.41 20.89
CA ARG A 315 12.11 15.50 22.00
C ARG A 315 11.07 16.56 21.68
N MET A 316 9.86 16.32 22.14
CA MET A 316 8.74 17.24 21.97
C MET A 316 8.45 17.95 23.29
N LYS A 317 7.94 19.17 23.20
CA LYS A 317 7.48 19.97 24.34
C LYS A 317 6.07 20.45 24.08
N GLY A 318 5.37 20.87 25.14
CA GLY A 318 3.98 21.27 25.07
C GLY A 318 3.01 20.12 25.26
N GLN A 319 1.75 20.36 24.97
CA GLN A 319 0.67 19.41 25.17
C GLN A 319 -0.13 19.27 23.88
N ARG A 320 -0.44 18.04 23.51
CA ARG A 320 -1.29 17.76 22.34
C ARG A 320 -2.68 18.35 22.56
N GLY A 321 -3.18 19.09 21.57
CA GLY A 321 -4.50 19.72 21.62
C GLY A 321 -4.61 21.00 22.45
N ASP A 322 -3.51 21.50 23.02
CA ASP A 322 -3.51 22.76 23.78
C ASP A 322 -2.94 23.90 22.91
N PRO A 323 -3.78 24.83 22.42
CA PRO A 323 -3.33 25.99 21.64
C PRO A 323 -2.44 26.97 22.41
N GLN A 324 -2.49 26.96 23.75
CA GLN A 324 -1.69 27.84 24.60
C GLN A 324 -0.32 27.24 24.95
N ASN A 325 -0.21 25.92 24.85
CA ASN A 325 1.03 25.19 25.05
C ASN A 325 1.18 24.13 23.93
N PRO A 326 1.43 24.56 22.67
CA PRO A 326 1.36 23.70 21.50
C PRO A 326 2.43 22.62 21.50
N TRP A 327 2.08 21.46 20.92
CA TRP A 327 2.99 20.35 20.71
C TRP A 327 4.01 20.68 19.61
N ILE A 328 5.24 21.00 20.00
CA ILE A 328 6.32 21.41 19.10
C ILE A 328 7.64 20.72 19.44
N SER A 329 8.55 20.67 18.47
CA SER A 329 9.91 20.15 18.68
C SER A 329 10.68 20.99 19.69
N ALA A 330 11.44 20.33 20.56
CA ALA A 330 12.41 20.98 21.44
C ALA A 330 13.77 21.29 20.76
N GLY A 331 13.88 20.99 19.48
CA GLY A 331 15.08 21.22 18.65
C GLY A 331 15.99 20.00 18.50
N TRP A 332 16.84 20.03 17.47
CA TRP A 332 17.72 18.91 17.11
C TRP A 332 18.82 18.62 18.14
N ASP A 333 19.10 19.51 19.05
CA ASP A 333 19.99 19.25 20.19
C ASP A 333 19.41 18.22 21.17
N THR A 334 18.09 18.00 21.11
CA THR A 334 17.39 17.00 21.92
C THR A 334 17.15 15.68 21.18
N ARG A 335 17.85 15.46 20.07
CA ARG A 335 17.66 14.29 19.22
C ARG A 335 17.95 12.97 19.93
N TYR A 336 17.29 11.95 19.49
CA TYR A 336 17.52 10.57 19.88
C TYR A 336 17.28 9.64 18.69
N PHE A 337 17.92 8.48 18.70
CA PHE A 337 17.73 7.43 17.70
C PHE A 337 16.73 6.40 18.21
N GLY A 338 16.04 5.76 17.29
CA GLY A 338 15.07 4.72 17.56
C GLY A 338 14.51 4.15 16.26
N ASN A 339 13.33 3.60 16.32
CA ASN A 339 12.70 2.93 15.20
C ASN A 339 11.26 3.42 14.99
N SER A 340 10.63 2.95 13.93
CA SER A 340 9.27 3.36 13.59
C SER A 340 8.27 3.08 14.70
N ASP A 341 7.52 4.08 15.12
CA ASP A 341 6.32 3.92 15.97
C ASP A 341 5.12 3.33 15.21
N ARG A 342 5.28 3.07 13.91
CA ARG A 342 4.34 2.35 13.03
C ARG A 342 4.66 0.85 13.04
N ASN A 343 4.65 0.25 14.19
CA ASN A 343 4.93 -1.17 14.42
C ASN A 343 3.79 -1.82 15.22
N PRO A 344 3.69 -3.16 15.23
CA PRO A 344 2.59 -3.85 15.93
C PRO A 344 2.73 -3.90 17.45
N PHE A 345 3.85 -3.42 18.04
CA PHE A 345 4.17 -3.64 19.45
C PHE A 345 3.97 -2.39 20.32
N VAL A 346 4.64 -1.26 19.97
CA VAL A 346 4.65 -0.05 20.81
C VAL A 346 4.50 1.22 19.97
N ARG A 347 3.93 2.27 20.55
CA ARG A 347 3.74 3.60 19.93
C ARG A 347 4.79 4.60 20.38
N SER A 348 6.06 4.17 20.44
CA SER A 348 7.20 4.97 20.87
C SER A 348 8.36 4.74 19.93
N ILE A 349 8.95 5.80 19.36
CA ILE A 349 10.14 5.71 18.52
C ILE A 349 11.33 5.15 19.31
N GLU A 350 11.48 5.54 20.55
CA GLU A 350 12.61 5.16 21.40
C GLU A 350 12.56 3.69 21.83
N GLU A 351 11.35 3.15 22.03
CA GLU A 351 11.14 1.78 22.51
C GLU A 351 10.79 0.80 21.37
N ALA A 352 10.59 1.32 20.17
CA ALA A 352 10.21 0.50 19.03
C ALA A 352 11.31 -0.52 18.67
N PRO A 353 10.93 -1.78 18.38
CA PRO A 353 11.88 -2.78 17.94
C PRO A 353 12.47 -2.43 16.57
N ARG A 354 13.63 -3.02 16.27
CA ARG A 354 14.27 -2.90 14.96
C ARG A 354 13.56 -3.76 13.93
N HIS A 355 13.37 -3.23 12.75
CA HIS A 355 12.76 -3.93 11.63
C HIS A 355 13.83 -4.32 10.60
N ILE A 356 13.98 -5.62 10.32
CA ILE A 356 15.01 -6.13 9.39
C ILE A 356 14.80 -5.58 7.99
N LEU A 357 13.55 -5.45 7.52
CA LEU A 357 13.24 -4.85 6.23
C LEU A 357 13.81 -3.42 6.11
N ASP A 358 13.63 -2.59 7.15
CA ASP A 358 14.08 -1.19 7.15
C ASP A 358 15.61 -1.08 7.11
N MET A 359 16.29 -1.92 7.90
CA MET A 359 17.76 -1.99 7.90
C MET A 359 18.30 -2.51 6.56
N SER A 360 17.70 -3.58 6.01
CA SER A 360 18.11 -4.15 4.73
C SER A 360 17.92 -3.16 3.59
N PHE A 361 16.80 -2.42 3.59
CA PHE A 361 16.53 -1.40 2.58
C PHE A 361 17.52 -0.24 2.65
N THR A 362 17.81 0.26 3.85
CA THR A 362 18.79 1.33 4.07
C THR A 362 20.18 0.89 3.66
N ALA A 363 20.62 -0.30 4.09
CA ALA A 363 21.92 -0.88 3.74
C ALA A 363 22.05 -1.12 2.23
N TYR A 364 20.98 -1.53 1.56
CA TYR A 364 20.93 -1.64 0.10
C TYR A 364 21.23 -0.30 -0.57
N TYR A 365 20.63 0.81 -0.10
CA TYR A 365 20.90 2.14 -0.65
C TYR A 365 22.28 2.69 -0.26
N MET A 366 22.86 2.27 0.84
CA MET A 366 24.29 2.53 1.14
C MET A 366 25.21 1.89 0.09
N LEU A 367 24.90 0.64 -0.31
CA LEU A 367 25.64 -0.04 -1.38
C LEU A 367 25.41 0.58 -2.76
N ILE A 368 24.18 1.02 -3.08
CA ILE A 368 23.88 1.78 -4.31
C ILE A 368 24.71 3.07 -4.32
N TRP A 369 24.75 3.80 -3.21
CA TRP A 369 25.55 5.02 -3.11
C TRP A 369 27.03 4.73 -3.35
N TYR A 370 27.60 3.77 -2.64
CA TYR A 370 29.00 3.36 -2.78
C TYR A 370 29.34 2.92 -4.22
N HIS A 371 28.48 2.13 -4.83
CA HIS A 371 28.77 1.54 -6.15
C HIS A 371 28.55 2.50 -7.31
N GLU A 372 27.52 3.35 -7.23
CA GLU A 372 27.06 4.14 -8.37
C GLU A 372 27.30 5.65 -8.25
N LEU A 373 27.48 6.19 -7.05
CA LEU A 373 27.55 7.65 -6.83
C LEU A 373 28.91 8.10 -6.36
N GLU A 374 29.31 7.74 -5.15
CA GLU A 374 30.61 8.06 -4.53
C GLU A 374 31.13 6.84 -3.79
N GLN A 375 32.35 6.40 -4.11
CA GLN A 375 33.03 5.26 -3.47
C GLN A 375 33.48 5.58 -2.04
N ASP A 376 32.54 5.97 -1.19
CA ASP A 376 32.79 6.18 0.23
C ASP A 376 32.83 4.84 0.96
N VAL A 377 34.03 4.38 1.27
CA VAL A 377 34.27 3.06 1.88
C VAL A 377 33.53 2.89 3.22
N ARG A 378 33.22 3.97 3.94
CA ARG A 378 32.48 3.93 5.20
C ARG A 378 31.09 3.28 5.01
N LEU A 379 30.44 3.54 3.86
CA LEU A 379 29.14 2.94 3.52
C LEU A 379 29.26 1.42 3.34
N LEU A 380 30.30 0.97 2.64
CA LEU A 380 30.55 -0.45 2.44
C LEU A 380 30.83 -1.17 3.77
N GLU A 381 31.70 -0.61 4.59
CA GLU A 381 32.03 -1.16 5.90
C GLU A 381 30.83 -1.19 6.85
N TYR A 382 29.99 -0.15 6.81
CA TYR A 382 28.74 -0.12 7.58
C TYR A 382 27.79 -1.24 7.14
N ALA A 383 27.58 -1.38 5.83
CA ALA A 383 26.72 -2.42 5.24
C ALA A 383 27.25 -3.84 5.51
N LYS A 384 28.58 -4.05 5.47
CA LYS A 384 29.20 -5.35 5.79
C LYS A 384 28.96 -5.77 7.23
N ARG A 385 29.14 -4.87 8.20
CA ARG A 385 28.83 -5.18 9.61
C ARG A 385 27.36 -5.60 9.80
N TYR A 386 26.43 -4.93 9.11
CA TYR A 386 25.03 -5.34 9.12
C TYR A 386 24.83 -6.71 8.45
N ALA A 387 25.44 -6.97 7.31
CA ALA A 387 25.33 -8.24 6.60
C ALA A 387 25.81 -9.42 7.46
N ASP A 388 26.93 -9.26 8.16
CA ASP A 388 27.47 -10.29 9.06
C ASP A 388 26.51 -10.61 10.20
N ARG A 389 25.82 -9.62 10.73
CA ARG A 389 24.78 -9.84 11.75
C ARG A 389 23.53 -10.47 11.16
N LEU A 390 23.07 -9.99 10.01
CA LEU A 390 21.90 -10.50 9.31
C LEU A 390 22.04 -12.00 9.00
N MET A 391 23.19 -12.42 8.50
CA MET A 391 23.46 -13.84 8.22
C MET A 391 23.40 -14.72 9.49
N ARG A 392 23.85 -14.19 10.65
CA ARG A 392 23.72 -14.92 11.92
C ARG A 392 22.28 -15.03 12.43
N LEU A 393 21.41 -14.16 11.96
CA LEU A 393 19.97 -14.18 12.30
C LEU A 393 19.14 -15.04 11.34
N GLN A 394 19.72 -15.54 10.24
CA GLN A 394 19.00 -16.36 9.27
C GLN A 394 18.58 -17.69 9.88
N PHE A 395 17.29 -17.99 9.81
CA PHE A 395 16.73 -19.26 10.27
C PHE A 395 17.16 -20.45 9.40
N GLU A 396 17.03 -21.66 9.96
CA GLU A 396 17.25 -22.88 9.19
C GLU A 396 16.29 -23.00 8.00
N SER A 397 15.07 -22.46 8.10
CA SER A 397 14.11 -22.35 7.01
C SER A 397 14.60 -21.54 5.82
N GLY A 398 15.51 -20.60 6.04
CA GLY A 398 16.01 -19.66 5.03
C GLY A 398 15.53 -18.22 5.21
N TYR A 399 14.43 -18.01 5.91
CA TYR A 399 13.92 -16.67 6.20
C TYR A 399 14.81 -15.91 7.17
N TYR A 400 14.63 -14.58 7.23
CA TYR A 400 15.14 -13.71 8.27
C TYR A 400 13.99 -13.29 9.18
N PRO A 401 14.25 -13.07 10.49
CA PRO A 401 13.23 -12.51 11.37
C PRO A 401 12.79 -11.14 10.86
N ALA A 402 11.51 -10.80 11.00
CA ALA A 402 11.04 -9.47 10.64
C ALA A 402 11.44 -8.44 11.70
N TRP A 403 11.26 -8.79 12.98
CA TRP A 403 11.45 -7.87 14.10
C TRP A 403 12.50 -8.38 15.09
N ILE A 404 13.32 -7.45 15.58
CA ILE A 404 14.41 -7.69 16.54
C ILE A 404 14.20 -6.80 17.77
N ASP A 405 14.25 -7.40 18.95
CA ASP A 405 14.15 -6.69 20.22
C ASP A 405 15.41 -5.85 20.54
N SER A 406 15.41 -5.14 21.66
CA SER A 406 16.53 -4.33 22.13
C SER A 406 17.80 -5.15 22.45
N ASN A 407 17.66 -6.45 22.72
CA ASN A 407 18.76 -7.37 23.01
C ASN A 407 19.32 -8.03 21.74
N GLY A 408 18.72 -7.76 20.59
CA GLY A 408 19.12 -8.33 19.30
C GLY A 408 18.54 -9.73 19.04
N ALA A 409 17.46 -10.12 19.72
CA ALA A 409 16.79 -11.39 19.54
C ALA A 409 15.54 -11.27 18.66
N PRO A 410 15.22 -12.30 17.83
CA PRO A 410 13.98 -12.36 17.07
C PRO A 410 12.73 -12.35 17.95
N MET A 411 11.69 -11.63 17.51
CA MET A 411 10.45 -11.48 18.28
C MET A 411 9.35 -12.48 17.92
N GLY A 412 9.56 -13.36 16.95
CA GLY A 412 8.61 -14.41 16.58
C GLY A 412 7.36 -13.92 15.83
N THR A 413 7.40 -12.71 15.26
CA THR A 413 6.28 -12.13 14.52
C THR A 413 6.69 -11.90 13.06
N LEU A 414 5.91 -12.43 12.12
CA LEU A 414 6.17 -12.35 10.66
C LEU A 414 7.52 -12.96 10.24
N ASP A 415 7.99 -13.99 10.93
CA ASP A 415 9.31 -14.58 10.67
C ASP A 415 9.35 -15.37 9.34
N ASP A 416 8.19 -15.78 8.79
CA ASP A 416 8.07 -16.41 7.47
C ASP A 416 7.50 -15.40 6.45
N SER A 417 8.04 -14.20 6.43
CA SER A 417 7.54 -13.08 5.63
C SER A 417 8.28 -12.92 4.30
N PRO A 418 7.57 -12.52 3.20
CA PRO A 418 8.20 -12.15 1.92
C PRO A 418 9.16 -10.97 2.04
N GLU A 419 9.16 -10.24 3.14
CA GLU A 419 10.11 -9.17 3.45
C GLU A 419 11.57 -9.64 3.40
N SER A 420 11.82 -10.93 3.63
CA SER A 420 13.13 -11.58 3.46
C SER A 420 13.71 -11.41 2.05
N ALA A 421 12.87 -11.15 1.03
CA ALA A 421 13.33 -10.84 -0.31
C ALA A 421 14.16 -9.55 -0.38
N MET A 422 13.88 -8.55 0.47
CA MET A 422 14.69 -7.32 0.51
C MET A 422 16.07 -7.57 1.12
N SER A 423 16.14 -8.40 2.16
CA SER A 423 17.41 -8.86 2.74
C SER A 423 18.24 -9.64 1.72
N ALA A 424 17.60 -10.50 0.94
CA ALA A 424 18.27 -11.22 -0.17
C ALA A 424 18.78 -10.24 -1.25
N ALA A 425 17.99 -9.25 -1.65
CA ALA A 425 18.40 -8.24 -2.63
C ALA A 425 19.63 -7.43 -2.14
N PHE A 426 19.65 -7.04 -0.87
CA PHE A 426 20.79 -6.40 -0.24
C PHE A 426 22.05 -7.28 -0.31
N LEU A 427 21.96 -8.54 0.11
CA LEU A 427 23.10 -9.46 0.13
C LEU A 427 23.57 -9.82 -1.29
N PHE A 428 22.68 -9.95 -2.28
CA PHE A 428 23.07 -10.13 -3.68
C PHE A 428 23.86 -8.93 -4.22
N LEU A 429 23.45 -7.71 -3.87
CA LEU A 429 24.19 -6.53 -4.27
C LEU A 429 25.56 -6.48 -3.59
N LEU A 430 25.63 -6.84 -2.30
CA LEU A 430 26.90 -6.91 -1.56
C LEU A 430 27.83 -7.97 -2.17
N TYR A 431 27.32 -9.15 -2.52
CA TYR A 431 28.08 -10.16 -3.29
C TYR A 431 28.64 -9.60 -4.60
N ARG A 432 27.81 -8.90 -5.37
CA ARG A 432 28.25 -8.31 -6.65
C ARG A 432 29.38 -7.28 -6.47
N ILE A 433 29.40 -6.59 -5.36
CA ILE A 433 30.44 -5.58 -5.06
C ILE A 433 31.72 -6.22 -4.53
N THR A 434 31.60 -7.24 -3.65
CA THR A 434 32.74 -7.81 -2.92
C THR A 434 33.28 -9.10 -3.54
N GLY A 435 32.45 -9.86 -4.25
CA GLY A 435 32.78 -11.22 -4.71
C GLY A 435 32.71 -12.30 -3.62
N GLU A 436 32.33 -11.95 -2.40
CA GLU A 436 32.30 -12.87 -1.26
C GLU A 436 31.08 -13.80 -1.31
N ASN A 437 31.29 -15.07 -1.65
CA ASN A 437 30.25 -16.05 -1.94
C ASN A 437 29.30 -16.35 -0.75
N ILE A 438 29.69 -16.06 0.47
CA ILE A 438 28.85 -16.25 1.66
C ILE A 438 27.55 -15.42 1.58
N TYR A 439 27.63 -14.21 1.04
CA TYR A 439 26.47 -13.33 0.86
C TYR A 439 25.50 -13.89 -0.18
N TYR A 440 26.04 -14.42 -1.30
CA TYR A 440 25.25 -15.09 -2.33
C TYR A 440 24.49 -16.30 -1.77
N LEU A 441 25.17 -17.17 -1.01
CA LEU A 441 24.55 -18.38 -0.47
C LEU A 441 23.43 -18.07 0.50
N SER A 442 23.62 -17.10 1.40
CA SER A 442 22.58 -16.66 2.34
C SER A 442 21.38 -16.03 1.62
N ALA A 443 21.64 -15.14 0.66
CA ALA A 443 20.61 -14.52 -0.17
C ALA A 443 19.80 -15.55 -0.96
N LYS A 444 20.49 -16.51 -1.60
CA LYS A 444 19.86 -17.57 -2.39
C LYS A 444 18.93 -18.42 -1.54
N LYS A 445 19.38 -18.83 -0.34
CA LYS A 445 18.57 -19.62 0.59
C LYS A 445 17.26 -18.90 0.95
N ALA A 446 17.31 -17.58 1.18
CA ALA A 446 16.13 -16.81 1.49
C ALA A 446 15.18 -16.64 0.30
N ILE A 447 15.71 -16.30 -0.88
CA ILE A 447 14.86 -16.06 -2.04
C ILE A 447 14.25 -17.35 -2.61
N ASP A 448 14.97 -18.46 -2.57
CA ASP A 448 14.43 -19.77 -2.95
C ASP A 448 13.18 -20.08 -2.09
N ARG A 449 13.26 -19.83 -0.79
CA ARG A 449 12.17 -20.06 0.14
C ARG A 449 10.96 -19.16 -0.12
N VAL A 450 11.20 -17.88 -0.37
CA VAL A 450 10.13 -16.93 -0.75
C VAL A 450 9.43 -17.37 -2.04
N ILE A 451 10.21 -17.84 -3.04
CA ILE A 451 9.65 -18.31 -4.31
C ILE A 451 8.83 -19.59 -4.11
N GLU A 452 9.33 -20.53 -3.33
CA GLU A 452 8.64 -21.81 -3.09
C GLU A 452 7.31 -21.65 -2.36
N GLU A 453 7.21 -20.76 -1.39
CA GLU A 453 6.05 -20.68 -0.51
C GLU A 453 5.07 -19.54 -0.83
N ILE A 454 5.54 -18.45 -1.42
CA ILE A 454 4.76 -17.22 -1.52
C ILE A 454 4.42 -16.86 -2.97
N VAL A 455 5.32 -17.15 -3.92
CA VAL A 455 5.13 -16.76 -5.32
C VAL A 455 4.15 -17.64 -6.12
N PRO A 456 3.92 -18.92 -5.81
CA PRO A 456 2.96 -19.73 -6.57
C PRO A 456 1.49 -19.41 -6.25
N ILE A 457 1.09 -18.19 -6.32
CA ILE A 457 -0.33 -17.83 -6.18
C ILE A 457 -0.93 -17.53 -7.56
#